data_bd76cf828cdf0d6854475b13546b5d46
#
_entry.id   bd76cf828cdf0d6854475b13546b5d46
#
_cell.length_a   1.000
_cell.length_b   1.000
_cell.length_c   1.000
_cell.angle_alpha   90.00
_cell.angle_beta   90.00
_cell.angle_gamma   90.00
#
_symmetry.space_group_name_H-M   'P 1'
#
loop_
_entity.id
_entity.type
_entity.pdbx_description
1 polymer ?
#
loop_
_entity_poly.entity_id
_entity_poly.type
_entity_poly.pdbx_seq_one_letter_code
_entity_poly.pdbx_strand_id
1 'polypeptide(L)'
;IITTSGDILANDNISSITIDDIAATYDMTSYILEKGHRHIGVIGGQVSEKQISFNRYKGCKMAIDEWQHDDRAEFTYIPCRYSMKAGYEATKRLLEEQPEVTAIMALSDTIAIGVMRAAADLGKHIPEELSVTGFDGIELAGYCVPRLTTIKQNTEIMASRSVDIMLKHINYAAAG
;
A
#
# COMPACT_ATOMS: atom_id res chain seq x y z
N ILE A 1 -5.91 -13.25 -21.92
CA ILE A 1 -5.70 -11.91 -21.33
C ILE A 1 -4.75 -12.06 -20.17
N ILE A 2 -3.77 -11.16 -20.05
CA ILE A 2 -2.85 -11.10 -18.89
C ILE A 2 -3.11 -9.81 -18.14
N THR A 3 -3.30 -9.90 -16.83
CA THR A 3 -3.45 -8.74 -15.95
C THR A 3 -2.26 -8.66 -14.99
N THR A 4 -1.77 -7.44 -14.79
CA THR A 4 -0.76 -7.15 -13.77
C THR A 4 -1.37 -6.16 -12.80
N SER A 5 -1.45 -6.49 -11.54
CA SER A 5 -2.07 -5.68 -10.51
C SER A 5 -3.54 -5.30 -10.83
N GLY A 6 -4.45 -6.15 -10.53
CA GLY A 6 -5.90 -5.92 -10.72
C GLY A 6 -6.72 -6.97 -10.00
N ASP A 7 -8.03 -6.81 -10.02
CA ASP A 7 -8.93 -7.84 -9.50
C ASP A 7 -8.64 -9.16 -10.21
N ILE A 8 -8.42 -10.21 -9.43
CA ILE A 8 -8.29 -11.56 -9.96
C ILE A 8 -9.69 -11.97 -10.42
N LEU A 9 -9.99 -11.72 -11.68
CA LEU A 9 -11.17 -12.29 -12.30
C LEU A 9 -10.90 -13.78 -12.50
N ALA A 10 -11.59 -14.61 -11.74
CA ALA A 10 -11.55 -16.06 -11.94
C ALA A 10 -12.18 -16.40 -13.29
N ASN A 11 -11.36 -16.44 -14.33
CA ASN A 11 -11.76 -16.79 -15.68
C ASN A 11 -10.59 -17.54 -16.34
N ASP A 12 -10.88 -18.72 -16.89
CA ASP A 12 -9.87 -19.63 -17.48
C ASP A 12 -9.06 -18.97 -18.62
N ASN A 13 -9.53 -17.86 -19.18
CA ASN A 13 -8.84 -17.12 -20.23
C ASN A 13 -8.02 -15.93 -19.72
N ILE A 14 -7.91 -15.75 -18.39
CA ILE A 14 -7.17 -14.64 -17.79
C ILE A 14 -6.06 -15.20 -16.89
N SER A 15 -4.83 -14.85 -17.21
CA SER A 15 -3.67 -15.06 -16.34
C SER A 15 -3.36 -13.77 -15.59
N SER A 16 -3.14 -13.83 -14.29
CA SER A 16 -2.72 -12.66 -13.51
C SER A 16 -1.32 -12.85 -12.93
N ILE A 17 -0.56 -11.77 -12.89
CA ILE A 17 0.73 -11.70 -12.22
C ILE A 17 0.63 -10.59 -11.18
N THR A 18 0.72 -10.98 -9.92
CA THR A 18 0.60 -10.07 -8.79
C THR A 18 1.73 -10.33 -7.80
N ILE A 19 2.00 -9.37 -6.94
CA ILE A 19 2.80 -9.59 -5.73
C ILE A 19 1.90 -10.13 -4.63
N ASP A 20 2.50 -10.63 -3.56
CA ASP A 20 1.77 -10.95 -2.33
C ASP A 20 1.53 -9.66 -1.53
N ASP A 21 0.40 -9.00 -1.83
CA ASP A 21 0.00 -7.75 -1.16
C ASP A 21 -0.21 -7.96 0.35
N ILE A 22 -0.69 -9.14 0.78
CA ILE A 22 -0.92 -9.46 2.18
C ILE A 22 0.41 -9.53 2.93
N ALA A 23 1.36 -10.34 2.44
CA ALA A 23 2.66 -10.47 3.08
C ALA A 23 3.42 -9.14 3.10
N ALA A 24 3.40 -8.41 1.98
CA ALA A 24 4.12 -7.13 1.87
C ALA A 24 3.59 -6.06 2.85
N THR A 25 2.27 -5.97 3.02
CA THR A 25 1.68 -5.01 3.98
C THR A 25 1.77 -5.49 5.42
N TYR A 26 1.74 -6.80 5.65
CA TYR A 26 2.05 -7.39 6.96
C TYR A 26 3.47 -7.01 7.40
N ASP A 27 4.47 -7.22 6.56
CA ASP A 27 5.87 -6.91 6.86
C ASP A 27 6.07 -5.41 7.13
N MET A 28 5.47 -4.53 6.31
CA MET A 28 5.57 -3.09 6.53
C MET A 28 4.89 -2.66 7.83
N THR A 29 3.73 -3.22 8.15
CA THR A 29 3.02 -2.91 9.39
C THR A 29 3.82 -3.39 10.60
N SER A 30 4.37 -4.60 10.55
CA SER A 30 5.26 -5.15 11.58
C SER A 30 6.48 -4.24 11.79
N TYR A 31 7.10 -3.77 10.71
CA TYR A 31 8.21 -2.82 10.79
C TYR A 31 7.81 -1.50 11.49
N ILE A 32 6.62 -0.95 11.20
CA ILE A 32 6.09 0.26 11.87
C ILE A 32 5.88 -0.01 13.37
N LEU A 33 5.33 -1.17 13.72
CA LEU A 33 5.13 -1.59 15.12
C LEU A 33 6.45 -1.75 15.87
N GLU A 34 7.47 -2.37 15.26
CA GLU A 34 8.83 -2.52 15.81
C GLU A 34 9.52 -1.17 16.02
N LYS A 35 9.15 -0.12 15.26
CA LYS A 35 9.63 1.25 15.49
C LYS A 35 8.93 1.96 16.64
N GLY A 36 7.97 1.31 17.31
CA GLY A 36 7.30 1.84 18.50
C GLY A 36 5.98 2.54 18.22
N HIS A 37 5.50 2.57 16.97
CA HIS A 37 4.19 3.15 16.67
C HIS A 37 3.06 2.25 17.16
N ARG A 38 2.03 2.85 17.78
CA ARG A 38 0.85 2.14 18.31
C ARG A 38 -0.47 2.68 17.78
N HIS A 39 -0.52 3.95 17.41
CA HIS A 39 -1.66 4.58 16.75
C HIS A 39 -1.29 4.84 15.29
N ILE A 40 -1.84 4.02 14.40
CA ILE A 40 -1.45 3.96 13.00
C ILE A 40 -2.64 4.33 12.11
N GLY A 41 -2.48 5.32 11.23
CA GLY A 41 -3.42 5.57 10.15
C GLY A 41 -3.10 4.69 8.95
N VAL A 42 -4.11 4.06 8.35
CA VAL A 42 -3.97 3.35 7.07
C VAL A 42 -4.87 4.00 6.04
N ILE A 43 -4.29 4.55 4.98
CA ILE A 43 -5.04 5.28 3.94
C ILE A 43 -4.94 4.51 2.62
N GLY A 44 -6.07 4.08 2.08
CA GLY A 44 -6.11 3.26 0.87
C GLY A 44 -7.43 3.31 0.11
N GLY A 45 -7.60 2.44 -0.86
CA GLY A 45 -8.84 2.34 -1.65
C GLY A 45 -10.01 1.77 -0.86
N GLN A 46 -11.18 1.68 -1.49
CA GLN A 46 -12.33 1.01 -0.90
C GLN A 46 -12.00 -0.46 -0.63
N VAL A 47 -12.36 -0.93 0.58
CA VAL A 47 -12.13 -2.32 0.97
C VAL A 47 -13.33 -3.15 0.50
N SER A 48 -13.13 -3.94 -0.55
CA SER A 48 -14.06 -4.97 -0.98
C SER A 48 -13.31 -6.28 -1.19
N GLU A 49 -13.96 -7.43 -1.01
CA GLU A 49 -13.32 -8.76 -1.03
C GLU A 49 -12.59 -9.11 -2.34
N LYS A 50 -12.81 -8.36 -3.41
CA LYS A 50 -12.23 -8.62 -4.74
C LYS A 50 -11.19 -7.58 -5.17
N GLN A 51 -10.76 -6.70 -4.27
CA GLN A 51 -9.87 -5.60 -4.64
C GLN A 51 -8.50 -5.72 -3.96
N ILE A 52 -7.46 -5.20 -4.63
CA ILE A 52 -6.10 -5.08 -4.09
C ILE A 52 -6.12 -4.40 -2.71
N SER A 53 -6.96 -3.38 -2.54
CA SER A 53 -7.14 -2.69 -1.26
C SER A 53 -7.52 -3.62 -0.13
N PHE A 54 -8.32 -4.67 -0.40
CA PHE A 54 -8.69 -5.67 0.60
C PHE A 54 -7.47 -6.49 1.06
N ASN A 55 -6.64 -6.95 0.12
CA ASN A 55 -5.46 -7.73 0.47
C ASN A 55 -4.46 -6.89 1.27
N ARG A 56 -4.23 -5.64 0.86
CA ARG A 56 -3.36 -4.71 1.59
C ARG A 56 -3.91 -4.38 2.97
N TYR A 57 -5.21 -4.12 3.09
CA TYR A 57 -5.89 -3.94 4.38
C TYR A 57 -5.75 -5.18 5.26
N LYS A 58 -5.96 -6.38 4.68
CA LYS A 58 -5.87 -7.66 5.41
C LYS A 58 -4.48 -7.88 6.00
N GLY A 59 -3.42 -7.60 5.26
CA GLY A 59 -2.06 -7.72 5.78
C GLY A 59 -1.80 -6.77 6.95
N CYS A 60 -2.23 -5.51 6.85
CA CYS A 60 -2.14 -4.57 7.97
C CYS A 60 -2.89 -5.09 9.21
N LYS A 61 -4.13 -5.56 9.01
CA LYS A 61 -4.94 -6.08 10.11
C LYS A 61 -4.30 -7.29 10.78
N MET A 62 -3.78 -8.23 10.00
CA MET A 62 -3.10 -9.42 10.53
C MET A 62 -1.91 -9.04 11.41
N ALA A 63 -1.05 -8.12 10.97
CA ALA A 63 0.09 -7.68 11.76
C ALA A 63 -0.31 -7.03 13.09
N ILE A 64 -1.38 -6.23 13.10
CA ILE A 64 -1.92 -5.62 14.31
C ILE A 64 -2.53 -6.68 15.24
N ASP A 65 -3.34 -7.60 14.70
CA ASP A 65 -4.01 -8.64 15.49
C ASP A 65 -3.00 -9.64 16.11
N GLU A 66 -1.87 -9.88 15.42
CA GLU A 66 -0.79 -10.76 15.88
C GLU A 66 0.23 -10.07 16.78
N TRP A 67 0.17 -8.75 16.93
CA TRP A 67 1.07 -8.01 17.81
C TRP A 67 0.80 -8.38 19.28
N GLN A 68 1.67 -9.25 19.86
CA GLN A 68 1.50 -9.85 21.19
C GLN A 68 2.41 -9.19 22.24
N HIS A 69 2.53 -7.88 22.22
CA HIS A 69 3.25 -7.14 23.25
C HIS A 69 2.28 -6.55 24.28
N ASP A 70 2.78 -6.15 25.45
CA ASP A 70 1.98 -5.62 26.56
C ASP A 70 1.23 -4.34 26.20
N ASP A 71 1.67 -3.64 25.17
CA ASP A 71 1.08 -2.41 24.65
C ASP A 71 0.23 -2.69 23.39
N ARG A 72 -1.05 -2.40 23.47
CA ARG A 72 -1.97 -2.57 22.35
C ARG A 72 -1.65 -1.61 21.22
N ALA A 73 -1.62 -2.15 20.01
CA ALA A 73 -1.58 -1.38 18.80
C ALA A 73 -2.96 -1.40 18.10
N GLU A 74 -3.30 -0.30 17.50
CA GLU A 74 -4.54 -0.15 16.74
C GLU A 74 -4.32 0.68 15.49
N PHE A 75 -5.16 0.50 14.50
CA PHE A 75 -5.13 1.33 13.32
C PHE A 75 -6.52 1.79 12.89
N THR A 76 -6.57 2.98 12.31
CA THR A 76 -7.77 3.54 11.68
C THR A 76 -7.62 3.49 10.17
N TYR A 77 -8.57 2.85 9.49
CA TYR A 77 -8.59 2.79 8.04
C TYR A 77 -9.43 3.92 7.44
N ILE A 78 -8.82 4.70 6.55
CA ILE A 78 -9.49 5.79 5.82
C ILE A 78 -9.54 5.42 4.33
N PRO A 79 -10.73 5.08 3.79
CA PRO A 79 -10.86 4.83 2.37
C PRO A 79 -10.79 6.12 1.56
N CYS A 80 -10.01 6.10 0.47
CA CYS A 80 -9.93 7.21 -0.47
C CYS A 80 -9.67 6.73 -1.90
N ARG A 81 -9.69 7.65 -2.87
CA ARG A 81 -9.22 7.35 -4.23
C ARG A 81 -7.69 7.31 -4.26
N TYR A 82 -7.12 6.52 -5.17
CA TYR A 82 -5.68 6.48 -5.42
C TYR A 82 -5.21 7.75 -6.13
N SER A 83 -5.14 8.86 -5.37
CA SER A 83 -4.65 10.14 -5.86
C SER A 83 -4.00 10.96 -4.74
N MET A 84 -3.07 11.84 -5.10
CA MET A 84 -2.41 12.75 -4.14
C MET A 84 -3.43 13.62 -3.40
N LYS A 85 -4.42 14.18 -4.14
CA LYS A 85 -5.46 15.01 -3.55
C LYS A 85 -6.28 14.25 -2.51
N ALA A 86 -6.70 13.03 -2.82
CA ALA A 86 -7.49 12.22 -1.89
C ALA A 86 -6.68 11.81 -0.65
N GLY A 87 -5.39 11.49 -0.82
CA GLY A 87 -4.47 11.24 0.30
C GLY A 87 -4.31 12.46 1.21
N TYR A 88 -4.15 13.64 0.61
CA TYR A 88 -4.08 14.91 1.33
C TYR A 88 -5.33 15.17 2.19
N GLU A 89 -6.52 15.10 1.59
CA GLU A 89 -7.79 15.32 2.28
C GLU A 89 -8.04 14.28 3.39
N ALA A 90 -7.73 13.02 3.11
CA ALA A 90 -7.88 11.93 4.09
C ALA A 90 -6.96 12.13 5.30
N THR A 91 -5.72 12.57 5.07
CA THR A 91 -4.75 12.85 6.13
C THR A 91 -5.18 13.99 7.03
N LYS A 92 -5.65 15.09 6.46
CA LYS A 92 -6.15 16.23 7.25
C LYS A 92 -7.26 15.79 8.20
N ARG A 93 -8.26 15.10 7.66
CA ARG A 93 -9.36 14.59 8.47
C ARG A 93 -8.88 13.62 9.55
N LEU A 94 -8.01 12.66 9.20
CA LEU A 94 -7.48 11.70 10.16
C LEU A 94 -6.77 12.38 11.33
N LEU A 95 -5.85 13.30 11.05
CA LEU A 95 -5.06 13.97 12.10
C LEU A 95 -5.87 15.02 12.91
N GLU A 96 -6.98 15.53 12.37
CA GLU A 96 -7.94 16.34 13.10
C GLU A 96 -8.77 15.49 14.07
N GLU A 97 -9.22 14.30 13.64
CA GLU A 97 -10.04 13.39 14.44
C GLU A 97 -9.22 12.54 15.43
N GLN A 98 -7.97 12.22 15.08
CA GLN A 98 -7.07 11.35 15.85
C GLN A 98 -5.63 11.93 15.89
N PRO A 99 -5.41 12.97 16.72
CA PRO A 99 -4.11 13.64 16.82
C PRO A 99 -2.99 12.74 17.40
N GLU A 100 -3.35 11.62 18.03
CA GLU A 100 -2.42 10.61 18.58
C GLU A 100 -1.78 9.73 17.51
N VAL A 101 -2.23 9.76 16.27
CA VAL A 101 -1.63 9.00 15.16
C VAL A 101 -0.20 9.49 14.91
N THR A 102 0.75 8.55 15.02
CA THR A 102 2.19 8.80 14.86
C THR A 102 2.78 8.17 13.60
N ALA A 103 2.03 7.30 12.93
CA ALA A 103 2.44 6.75 11.64
C ALA A 103 1.25 6.68 10.68
N ILE A 104 1.49 6.96 9.40
CA ILE A 104 0.51 6.76 8.34
C ILE A 104 1.10 5.83 7.29
N MET A 105 0.45 4.68 7.10
CA MET A 105 0.71 3.77 6.01
C MET A 105 -0.25 4.07 4.85
N ALA A 106 0.27 4.65 3.79
CA ALA A 106 -0.48 4.85 2.56
C ALA A 106 -0.35 3.63 1.66
N LEU A 107 -1.47 3.10 1.18
CA LEU A 107 -1.49 1.89 0.35
C LEU A 107 -1.15 2.16 -1.13
N SER A 108 -0.57 3.32 -1.43
CA SER A 108 0.20 3.61 -2.66
C SER A 108 1.09 4.83 -2.44
N ASP A 109 2.16 4.95 -3.21
CA ASP A 109 3.05 6.12 -3.18
C ASP A 109 2.33 7.40 -3.61
N THR A 110 1.39 7.29 -4.55
CA THR A 110 0.56 8.42 -4.96
C THR A 110 -0.26 8.99 -3.80
N ILE A 111 -0.84 8.13 -2.96
CA ILE A 111 -1.52 8.55 -1.72
C ILE A 111 -0.48 9.12 -0.74
N ALA A 112 0.66 8.44 -0.54
CA ALA A 112 1.71 8.84 0.41
C ALA A 112 2.24 10.26 0.15
N ILE A 113 2.42 10.64 -1.12
CA ILE A 113 2.83 12.00 -1.49
C ILE A 113 1.78 13.03 -1.02
N GLY A 114 0.50 12.70 -1.14
CA GLY A 114 -0.59 13.52 -0.59
C GLY A 114 -0.53 13.61 0.94
N VAL A 115 -0.25 12.51 1.62
CA VAL A 115 -0.04 12.45 3.08
C VAL A 115 1.10 13.38 3.50
N MET A 116 2.26 13.27 2.85
CA MET A 116 3.44 14.09 3.15
C MET A 116 3.12 15.59 2.97
N ARG A 117 2.40 15.94 1.92
CA ARG A 117 1.97 17.33 1.69
C ARG A 117 1.04 17.82 2.79
N ALA A 118 0.05 17.02 3.20
CA ALA A 118 -0.87 17.38 4.28
C ALA A 118 -0.12 17.54 5.62
N ALA A 119 0.82 16.64 5.92
CA ALA A 119 1.66 16.74 7.11
C ALA A 119 2.43 18.07 7.14
N ALA A 120 3.06 18.45 6.03
CA ALA A 120 3.78 19.70 5.91
C ALA A 120 2.88 20.93 6.13
N ASP A 121 1.66 20.94 5.54
CA ASP A 121 0.70 22.03 5.71
C ASP A 121 0.14 22.13 7.14
N LEU A 122 0.14 21.00 7.87
CA LEU A 122 -0.24 20.93 9.30
C LEU A 122 0.95 21.20 10.23
N GLY A 123 2.13 21.51 9.70
CA GLY A 123 3.34 21.75 10.47
C GLY A 123 3.95 20.52 11.13
N LYS A 124 3.56 19.32 10.71
CA LYS A 124 4.11 18.05 11.20
C LYS A 124 5.43 17.73 10.52
N HIS A 125 6.46 17.44 11.30
CA HIS A 125 7.77 17.02 10.79
C HIS A 125 7.80 15.51 10.54
N ILE A 126 8.28 15.13 9.36
CA ILE A 126 8.49 13.73 8.96
C ILE A 126 10.00 13.48 8.94
N PRO A 127 10.52 12.46 9.64
CA PRO A 127 9.78 11.41 10.38
C PRO A 127 9.55 11.71 11.87
N GLU A 128 10.00 12.82 12.43
CA GLU A 128 10.14 13.08 13.86
C GLU A 128 8.79 13.07 14.61
N GLU A 129 7.72 13.58 14.00
CA GLU A 129 6.39 13.66 14.60
C GLU A 129 5.38 12.73 13.90
N LEU A 130 5.63 12.39 12.63
CA LEU A 130 4.77 11.54 11.83
C LEU A 130 5.60 10.68 10.89
N SER A 131 5.61 9.39 11.05
CA SER A 131 6.18 8.46 10.07
C SER A 131 5.21 8.25 8.91
N VAL A 132 5.73 8.22 7.69
CA VAL A 132 4.93 7.97 6.48
C VAL A 132 5.55 6.86 5.66
N THR A 133 4.74 5.87 5.27
CA THR A 133 5.15 4.82 4.35
C THR A 133 4.21 4.74 3.16
N GLY A 134 4.73 4.26 2.03
CA GLY A 134 4.01 4.08 0.79
C GLY A 134 4.00 2.64 0.31
N PHE A 135 3.48 2.47 -0.89
CA PHE A 135 3.44 1.21 -1.62
C PHE A 135 3.56 1.51 -3.12
N ASP A 136 4.26 0.71 -3.86
CA ASP A 136 4.54 0.62 -5.29
C ASP A 136 6.03 0.84 -5.62
N GLY A 137 6.74 1.72 -4.92
CA GLY A 137 8.15 2.04 -5.17
C GLY A 137 8.34 2.84 -6.46
N ILE A 138 7.45 3.83 -6.72
CA ILE A 138 7.58 4.68 -7.90
C ILE A 138 8.83 5.57 -7.81
N GLU A 139 9.34 6.00 -8.96
CA GLU A 139 10.55 6.83 -9.02
C GLU A 139 10.44 8.09 -8.15
N LEU A 140 9.28 8.74 -8.14
CA LEU A 140 9.04 9.97 -7.38
C LEU A 140 9.21 9.79 -5.86
N ALA A 141 9.01 8.59 -5.31
CA ALA A 141 9.25 8.29 -3.89
C ALA A 141 10.70 8.61 -3.46
N GLY A 142 11.66 8.41 -4.37
CA GLY A 142 13.07 8.74 -4.14
C GLY A 142 13.41 10.23 -4.15
N TYR A 143 12.52 11.05 -4.69
CA TYR A 143 12.68 12.51 -4.80
C TYR A 143 11.85 13.30 -3.78
N CYS A 144 11.05 12.63 -2.96
CA CYS A 144 10.39 13.28 -1.83
C CYS A 144 11.41 13.76 -0.79
N VAL A 145 11.06 14.77 -0.01
CA VAL A 145 11.87 15.28 1.11
C VAL A 145 11.02 15.26 2.38
N PRO A 146 11.37 14.36 3.34
CA PRO A 146 12.34 13.28 3.26
C PRO A 146 11.98 12.22 2.21
N ARG A 147 12.92 11.33 1.84
CA ARG A 147 12.64 10.22 0.92
C ARG A 147 11.55 9.31 1.51
N LEU A 148 10.61 8.90 0.68
CA LEU A 148 9.51 8.04 1.10
C LEU A 148 9.99 6.59 1.27
N THR A 149 9.77 6.04 2.47
CA THR A 149 9.88 4.59 2.71
C THR A 149 8.70 3.90 2.05
N THR A 150 8.97 2.93 1.16
CA THR A 150 7.91 2.30 0.37
C THR A 150 8.19 0.84 0.08
N ILE A 151 7.14 0.06 -0.12
CA ILE A 151 7.20 -1.31 -0.65
C ILE A 151 7.40 -1.21 -2.16
N LYS A 152 8.54 -1.71 -2.66
CA LYS A 152 8.84 -1.68 -4.09
C LYS A 152 8.29 -2.92 -4.78
N GLN A 153 7.40 -2.74 -5.74
CA GLN A 153 6.99 -3.79 -6.67
C GLN A 153 8.09 -4.02 -7.73
N ASN A 154 8.41 -5.29 -8.01
CA ASN A 154 9.37 -5.61 -9.06
C ASN A 154 8.67 -5.65 -10.43
N THR A 155 8.39 -4.47 -10.97
CA THR A 155 7.66 -4.29 -12.24
C THR A 155 8.40 -4.89 -13.44
N GLU A 156 9.73 -4.95 -13.41
CA GLU A 156 10.54 -5.56 -14.47
C GLU A 156 10.31 -7.08 -14.54
N ILE A 157 10.34 -7.76 -13.39
CA ILE A 157 10.04 -9.20 -13.34
C ILE A 157 8.58 -9.44 -13.73
N MET A 158 7.64 -8.63 -13.26
CA MET A 158 6.23 -8.76 -13.61
C MET A 158 6.02 -8.60 -15.13
N ALA A 159 6.66 -7.62 -15.74
CA ALA A 159 6.60 -7.40 -17.19
C ALA A 159 7.20 -8.58 -17.97
N SER A 160 8.41 -9.04 -17.60
CA SER A 160 9.06 -10.19 -18.25
C SER A 160 8.20 -11.45 -18.18
N ARG A 161 7.66 -11.77 -16.99
CA ARG A 161 6.76 -12.92 -16.81
C ARG A 161 5.46 -12.80 -17.59
N SER A 162 4.92 -11.58 -17.74
CA SER A 162 3.72 -11.33 -18.55
C SER A 162 3.98 -11.69 -20.02
N VAL A 163 5.12 -11.28 -20.55
CA VAL A 163 5.54 -11.62 -21.93
C VAL A 163 5.72 -13.12 -22.11
N ASP A 164 6.42 -13.78 -21.17
CA ASP A 164 6.66 -15.24 -21.22
C ASP A 164 5.33 -16.03 -21.26
N ILE A 165 4.35 -15.65 -20.43
CA ILE A 165 3.04 -16.30 -20.40
C ILE A 165 2.30 -16.04 -21.72
N MET A 166 2.32 -14.81 -22.22
CA MET A 166 1.67 -14.45 -23.47
C MET A 166 2.23 -15.24 -24.65
N LEU A 167 3.56 -15.37 -24.76
CA LEU A 167 4.21 -16.14 -25.82
C LEU A 167 3.85 -17.63 -25.75
N LYS A 168 3.77 -18.21 -24.56
CA LYS A 168 3.30 -19.59 -24.37
C LYS A 168 1.88 -19.78 -24.89
N HIS A 169 0.96 -18.89 -24.56
CA HIS A 169 -0.43 -18.95 -25.04
C HIS A 169 -0.52 -18.85 -26.56
N ILE A 170 0.25 -17.96 -27.19
CA ILE A 170 0.28 -17.79 -28.65
C ILE A 170 0.82 -19.07 -29.32
N ASN A 171 1.91 -19.62 -28.82
CA ASN A 171 2.50 -20.84 -29.38
C ASN A 171 1.60 -22.07 -29.23
N TYR A 172 0.87 -22.19 -28.13
CA TYR A 172 -0.13 -23.25 -27.96
C TYR A 172 -1.29 -23.12 -28.96
N ALA A 173 -1.77 -21.90 -29.18
CA ALA A 173 -2.85 -21.65 -30.13
C ALA A 173 -2.43 -21.84 -31.60
N ALA A 174 -1.12 -21.76 -31.93
CA ALA A 174 -0.58 -21.99 -33.26
C ALA A 174 -0.28 -23.47 -33.55
N ALA A 175 -0.23 -24.33 -32.53
CA ALA A 175 0.14 -25.74 -32.63
C ALA A 175 -1.09 -26.68 -32.64
N GLY A 176 -2.31 -26.20 -32.47
CA GLY A 176 -3.59 -26.92 -32.52
C GLY A 176 -4.49 -26.43 -33.63
#